data_2f8d519fdf4adaa7ee9202e19fa425ea
#
_entry.id   2f8d519fdf4adaa7ee9202e19fa425ea
#
_cell.length_a   1.000
_cell.length_b   1.000
_cell.length_c   1.000
_cell.angle_alpha   90.00
_cell.angle_beta   90.00
_cell.angle_gamma   90.00
#
_symmetry.space_group_name_H-M   'P 1'
#
loop_
_entity.id
_entity.type
_entity.pdbx_description
1 polymer ?
#
loop_
_entity_poly.entity_id
_entity_poly.type
_entity_poly.pdbx_seq_one_letter_code
_entity_poly.pdbx_strand_id
1 'polypeptide(L)'
;MTNPATSIASIQADHAVKLLAPLTDLVIKAGEAILAVSRKSLQVQGKADGSPVTEADLAADRIISEGLARIDPAIPVVSEERAEQSQPPFSGSFFLIDPLDGTKEFIAGRGEFTVNLALVSEGIPLLGIVSAPAIGLLWRGVVGRGADRRAIKGAGAEAPTPIRTRPLPIRGLPWNAAVSRSHGDPATEAFIASRPGAVRKMLGSAVKFCRVAEGDADIYPRLSPTCEWDIAAGHAVLTAAGGRVTDSKGAEIRFGQARPDFIIPEFIAWGDPTAIP
;
A
#
# COMPACT_ATOMS: atom_id res chain seq x y z
N MET A 1 -23.99 26.93 6.20
CA MET A 1 -24.42 25.88 7.14
C MET A 1 -23.39 24.78 7.07
N THR A 2 -22.49 24.75 8.04
CA THR A 2 -21.46 23.70 8.13
C THR A 2 -22.14 22.41 8.54
N ASN A 3 -22.10 21.42 7.63
CA ASN A 3 -22.52 20.07 7.93
C ASN A 3 -21.67 19.54 9.10
N PRO A 4 -22.26 19.04 10.21
CA PRO A 4 -21.46 18.48 11.29
C PRO A 4 -20.72 17.27 10.72
N ALA A 5 -19.39 17.35 10.66
CA ALA A 5 -18.55 16.21 10.34
C ALA A 5 -18.96 15.06 11.27
N THR A 6 -19.51 14.01 10.71
CA THR A 6 -19.86 12.81 11.46
C THR A 6 -18.54 12.28 12.02
N SER A 7 -18.30 12.50 13.31
CA SER A 7 -17.10 12.02 13.98
C SER A 7 -17.16 10.50 14.00
N ILE A 8 -16.37 9.88 13.13
CA ILE A 8 -16.26 8.42 13.08
C ILE A 8 -15.34 8.00 14.20
N ALA A 9 -15.78 7.01 14.98
CA ALA A 9 -14.99 6.51 16.10
C ALA A 9 -13.64 5.98 15.62
N SER A 10 -12.58 6.24 16.39
CA SER A 10 -11.25 5.70 16.14
C SER A 10 -11.25 4.19 16.38
N ILE A 11 -10.88 3.44 15.36
CA ILE A 11 -10.74 1.98 15.46
C ILE A 11 -9.40 1.65 16.13
N GLN A 12 -9.45 0.74 17.10
CA GLN A 12 -8.29 0.23 17.81
C GLN A 12 -7.80 -1.10 17.22
N ALA A 13 -6.57 -1.49 17.52
CA ALA A 13 -5.91 -2.68 16.96
C ALA A 13 -6.70 -3.98 17.15
N ASP A 14 -7.39 -4.17 18.27
CA ASP A 14 -8.19 -5.39 18.52
C ASP A 14 -9.42 -5.48 17.62
N HIS A 15 -10.02 -4.36 17.25
CA HIS A 15 -11.08 -4.33 16.25
C HIS A 15 -10.50 -4.57 14.85
N ALA A 16 -9.38 -3.93 14.52
CA ALA A 16 -8.71 -4.14 13.23
C ALA A 16 -8.33 -5.61 12.99
N VAL A 17 -7.92 -6.34 14.04
CA VAL A 17 -7.64 -7.79 13.94
C VAL A 17 -8.90 -8.58 13.52
N LYS A 18 -10.10 -8.22 14.02
CA LYS A 18 -11.35 -8.89 13.62
C LYS A 18 -11.71 -8.63 12.16
N LEU A 19 -11.34 -7.48 11.63
CA LEU A 19 -11.55 -7.13 10.23
C LEU A 19 -10.57 -7.83 9.28
N LEU A 20 -9.42 -8.29 9.76
CA LEU A 20 -8.31 -8.78 8.92
C LEU A 20 -8.72 -9.96 8.02
N ALA A 21 -9.50 -10.91 8.54
CA ALA A 21 -9.93 -12.08 7.75
C ALA A 21 -10.91 -11.70 6.63
N PRO A 22 -12.06 -11.03 6.91
CA PRO A 22 -13.02 -10.68 5.87
C PRO A 22 -12.43 -9.70 4.84
N LEU A 23 -11.53 -8.79 5.24
CA LEU A 23 -10.84 -7.90 4.31
C LEU A 23 -9.83 -8.66 3.43
N THR A 24 -9.16 -9.68 3.98
CA THR A 24 -8.27 -10.55 3.18
C THR A 24 -9.02 -11.25 2.07
N ASP A 25 -10.18 -11.86 2.38
CA ASP A 25 -11.01 -12.54 1.40
C ASP A 25 -11.51 -11.58 0.31
N LEU A 26 -11.84 -10.35 0.70
CA LEU A 26 -12.27 -9.30 -0.20
C LEU A 26 -11.16 -8.90 -1.20
N VAL A 27 -9.95 -8.69 -0.71
CA VAL A 27 -8.79 -8.34 -1.55
C VAL A 27 -8.40 -9.48 -2.50
N ILE A 28 -8.52 -10.74 -2.05
CA ILE A 28 -8.29 -11.91 -2.93
C ILE A 28 -9.31 -11.93 -4.07
N LYS A 29 -10.60 -11.73 -3.78
CA LYS A 29 -11.66 -11.66 -4.80
C LYS A 29 -11.44 -10.54 -5.82
N ALA A 30 -10.98 -9.39 -5.37
CA ALA A 30 -10.62 -8.28 -6.26
C ALA A 30 -9.44 -8.67 -7.18
N GLY A 31 -8.41 -9.30 -6.62
CA GLY A 31 -7.28 -9.81 -7.39
C GLY A 31 -7.68 -10.87 -8.44
N GLU A 32 -8.60 -11.76 -8.11
CA GLU A 32 -9.16 -12.72 -9.07
C GLU A 32 -9.90 -12.03 -10.22
N ALA A 33 -10.69 -11.01 -9.92
CA ALA A 33 -11.40 -10.24 -10.94
C ALA A 33 -10.42 -9.54 -11.89
N ILE A 34 -9.33 -8.96 -11.38
CA ILE A 34 -8.27 -8.37 -12.21
C ILE A 34 -7.66 -9.43 -13.14
N LEU A 35 -7.32 -10.62 -12.61
CA LEU A 35 -6.72 -11.70 -13.40
C LEU A 35 -7.66 -12.27 -14.46
N ALA A 36 -8.97 -12.18 -14.24
CA ALA A 36 -9.98 -12.64 -15.21
C ALA A 36 -10.14 -11.70 -16.40
N VAL A 37 -9.72 -10.43 -16.31
CA VAL A 37 -9.80 -9.48 -17.41
C VAL A 37 -8.84 -9.85 -18.53
N SER A 38 -9.37 -9.95 -19.74
CA SER A 38 -8.58 -10.29 -20.93
C SER A 38 -7.75 -9.11 -21.41
N ARG A 39 -6.43 -9.20 -21.29
CA ARG A 39 -5.51 -8.19 -21.81
C ARG A 39 -5.52 -8.02 -23.33
N LYS A 40 -6.05 -8.99 -24.08
CA LYS A 40 -6.15 -8.93 -25.54
C LYS A 40 -7.24 -8.00 -26.05
N SER A 41 -8.27 -7.76 -25.23
CA SER A 41 -9.42 -6.90 -25.54
C SER A 41 -9.52 -5.72 -24.58
N LEU A 42 -8.43 -5.36 -23.89
CA LEU A 42 -8.41 -4.35 -22.85
C LEU A 42 -8.75 -2.97 -23.42
N GLN A 43 -9.80 -2.36 -22.89
CA GLN A 43 -10.11 -0.95 -23.14
C GLN A 43 -9.40 -0.10 -22.09
N VAL A 44 -8.48 0.75 -22.55
CA VAL A 44 -7.74 1.69 -21.70
C VAL A 44 -8.35 3.07 -21.86
N GLN A 45 -8.77 3.67 -20.77
CA GLN A 45 -9.24 5.06 -20.72
C GLN A 45 -8.19 5.91 -20.00
N GLY A 46 -8.06 7.18 -20.36
CA GLY A 46 -7.23 8.15 -19.64
C GLY A 46 -8.04 8.86 -18.56
N LYS A 47 -7.52 8.91 -17.33
CA LYS A 47 -8.05 9.77 -16.27
C LYS A 47 -7.70 11.23 -16.56
N ALA A 48 -8.27 12.18 -15.81
CA ALA A 48 -8.00 13.62 -15.97
C ALA A 48 -6.53 13.99 -15.77
N ASP A 49 -5.81 13.26 -14.94
CA ASP A 49 -4.36 13.40 -14.68
C ASP A 49 -3.47 12.70 -15.73
N GLY A 50 -4.08 12.05 -16.74
CA GLY A 50 -3.39 11.31 -17.78
C GLY A 50 -2.96 9.88 -17.40
N SER A 51 -3.26 9.42 -16.19
CA SER A 51 -3.05 8.02 -15.81
C SER A 51 -4.05 7.10 -16.52
N PRO A 52 -3.67 5.84 -16.86
CA PRO A 52 -4.60 4.89 -17.45
C PRO A 52 -5.52 4.30 -16.39
N VAL A 53 -6.77 4.04 -16.78
CA VAL A 53 -7.71 3.20 -16.04
C VAL A 53 -8.27 2.13 -16.98
N THR A 54 -8.50 0.95 -16.47
CA THR A 54 -9.01 -0.19 -17.22
C THR A 54 -10.26 -0.77 -16.58
N GLU A 55 -10.94 -1.64 -17.28
CA GLU A 55 -12.06 -2.42 -16.70
C GLU A 55 -11.64 -3.26 -15.50
N ALA A 56 -10.34 -3.61 -15.37
CA ALA A 56 -9.82 -4.34 -14.22
C ALA A 56 -9.80 -3.48 -12.95
N ASP A 57 -9.38 -2.21 -13.06
CA ASP A 57 -9.40 -1.24 -11.95
C ASP A 57 -10.84 -1.05 -11.44
N LEU A 58 -11.77 -0.81 -12.35
CA LEU A 58 -13.19 -0.59 -12.02
C LEU A 58 -13.87 -1.83 -11.44
N ALA A 59 -13.54 -3.03 -11.92
CA ALA A 59 -14.09 -4.28 -11.39
C ALA A 59 -13.59 -4.53 -9.96
N ALA A 60 -12.30 -4.31 -9.72
CA ALA A 60 -11.71 -4.44 -8.39
C ALA A 60 -12.27 -3.40 -7.42
N ASP A 61 -12.36 -2.12 -7.84
CA ASP A 61 -12.96 -1.04 -7.04
C ASP A 61 -14.37 -1.38 -6.59
N ARG A 62 -15.22 -1.84 -7.52
CA ARG A 62 -16.60 -2.22 -7.21
C ARG A 62 -16.66 -3.34 -6.18
N ILE A 63 -15.88 -4.42 -6.37
CA ILE A 63 -15.85 -5.55 -5.44
C ILE A 63 -15.44 -5.10 -4.04
N ILE A 64 -14.36 -4.32 -3.93
CA ILE A 64 -13.85 -3.85 -2.64
C ILE A 64 -14.87 -2.92 -1.98
N SER A 65 -15.38 -1.94 -2.70
CA SER A 65 -16.29 -0.94 -2.13
C SER A 65 -17.62 -1.53 -1.67
N GLU A 66 -18.23 -2.42 -2.47
CA GLU A 66 -19.45 -3.14 -2.07
C GLU A 66 -19.19 -4.08 -0.88
N GLY A 67 -18.01 -4.70 -0.84
CA GLY A 67 -17.60 -5.55 0.27
C GLY A 67 -17.42 -4.78 1.57
N LEU A 68 -16.72 -3.65 1.52
CA LEU A 68 -16.51 -2.76 2.67
C LEU A 68 -17.85 -2.24 3.22
N ALA A 69 -18.77 -1.84 2.35
CA ALA A 69 -20.10 -1.39 2.77
C ALA A 69 -20.91 -2.49 3.49
N ARG A 70 -20.65 -3.77 3.22
CA ARG A 70 -21.27 -4.89 3.94
C ARG A 70 -20.56 -5.25 5.25
N ILE A 71 -19.23 -5.06 5.30
CA ILE A 71 -18.41 -5.39 6.48
C ILE A 71 -18.62 -4.34 7.58
N ASP A 72 -18.47 -3.07 7.23
CA ASP A 72 -18.70 -1.95 8.16
C ASP A 72 -19.10 -0.68 7.39
N PRO A 73 -20.41 -0.44 7.23
CA PRO A 73 -20.90 0.72 6.47
C PRO A 73 -20.65 2.07 7.16
N ALA A 74 -20.25 2.07 8.44
CA ALA A 74 -19.97 3.29 9.19
C ALA A 74 -18.59 3.87 8.88
N ILE A 75 -17.66 3.07 8.31
CA ILE A 75 -16.32 3.52 7.96
C ILE A 75 -16.31 4.06 6.53
N PRO A 76 -15.96 5.34 6.29
CA PRO A 76 -15.84 5.89 4.95
C PRO A 76 -14.77 5.18 4.13
N VAL A 77 -14.97 5.18 2.82
CA VAL A 77 -14.05 4.60 1.84
C VAL A 77 -13.54 5.68 0.91
N VAL A 78 -12.23 5.84 0.85
CA VAL A 78 -11.52 6.64 -0.14
C VAL A 78 -10.85 5.68 -1.12
N SER A 79 -11.23 5.74 -2.38
CA SER A 79 -10.65 4.93 -3.45
C SER A 79 -9.99 5.83 -4.48
N GLU A 80 -8.86 5.41 -5.05
CA GLU A 80 -8.24 6.07 -6.19
C GLU A 80 -9.25 6.36 -7.30
N GLU A 81 -10.12 5.38 -7.63
CA GLU A 81 -11.07 5.49 -8.74
C GLU A 81 -12.23 6.45 -8.48
N ARG A 82 -12.37 6.94 -7.24
CA ARG A 82 -13.43 7.85 -6.80
C ARG A 82 -12.93 8.94 -5.86
N ALA A 83 -11.62 9.22 -5.86
CA ALA A 83 -10.99 10.18 -4.96
C ALA A 83 -11.61 11.58 -5.06
N GLU A 84 -12.03 12.00 -6.25
CA GLU A 84 -12.69 13.28 -6.50
C GLU A 84 -14.00 13.47 -5.70
N GLN A 85 -14.65 12.36 -5.30
CA GLN A 85 -15.87 12.38 -4.48
C GLN A 85 -15.56 12.51 -2.98
N SER A 86 -14.30 12.42 -2.60
CA SER A 86 -13.86 12.43 -1.22
C SER A 86 -13.38 13.82 -0.80
N GLN A 87 -13.74 14.25 0.40
CA GLN A 87 -13.41 15.58 0.90
C GLN A 87 -12.61 15.47 2.21
N PRO A 88 -11.26 15.53 2.15
CA PRO A 88 -10.45 15.62 3.36
C PRO A 88 -10.60 17.01 4.03
N PRO A 89 -10.27 17.20 5.34
CA PRO A 89 -9.65 16.19 6.18
C PRO A 89 -10.62 15.16 6.74
N PHE A 90 -10.13 13.94 6.97
CA PHE A 90 -10.88 12.90 7.66
C PHE A 90 -10.52 12.87 9.13
N SER A 91 -11.52 12.81 10.00
CA SER A 91 -11.36 12.56 11.44
C SER A 91 -11.77 11.11 11.75
N GLY A 92 -11.06 10.48 12.69
CA GLY A 92 -11.32 9.10 13.08
C GLY A 92 -10.76 8.08 12.09
N SER A 93 -11.57 7.08 11.71
CA SER A 93 -11.12 5.98 10.86
C SER A 93 -11.75 6.02 9.47
N PHE A 94 -10.99 5.62 8.46
CA PHE A 94 -11.46 5.46 7.08
C PHE A 94 -10.65 4.38 6.36
N PHE A 95 -11.26 3.76 5.35
CA PHE A 95 -10.54 2.88 4.42
C PHE A 95 -9.91 3.71 3.29
N LEU A 96 -8.70 3.33 2.92
CA LEU A 96 -7.96 3.90 1.81
C LEU A 96 -7.56 2.76 0.89
N ILE A 97 -8.00 2.80 -0.38
CA ILE A 97 -7.82 1.71 -1.31
C ILE A 97 -7.22 2.18 -2.64
N ASP A 98 -6.32 1.37 -3.16
CA ASP A 98 -5.91 1.37 -4.55
C ASP A 98 -6.30 0.00 -5.14
N PRO A 99 -7.33 -0.03 -5.98
CA PRO A 99 -7.84 -1.29 -6.54
C PRO A 99 -6.85 -1.99 -7.45
N LEU A 100 -5.98 -1.23 -8.15
CA LEU A 100 -4.95 -1.77 -9.03
C LEU A 100 -3.75 -0.82 -9.10
N ASP A 101 -2.86 -0.85 -8.10
CA ASP A 101 -1.57 -0.15 -8.16
C ASP A 101 -0.68 -0.82 -9.22
N GLY A 102 -0.24 -0.04 -10.18
CA GLY A 102 0.56 -0.50 -11.31
C GLY A 102 -0.26 -0.88 -12.54
N THR A 103 -1.27 -0.08 -12.90
CA THR A 103 -2.06 -0.25 -14.12
C THR A 103 -1.17 -0.32 -15.38
N LYS A 104 -0.06 0.42 -15.43
CA LYS A 104 0.92 0.35 -16.52
C LYS A 104 1.60 -1.02 -16.60
N GLU A 105 1.96 -1.60 -15.48
CA GLU A 105 2.53 -2.94 -15.35
C GLU A 105 1.51 -4.00 -15.79
N PHE A 106 0.26 -3.86 -15.38
CA PHE A 106 -0.84 -4.74 -15.80
C PHE A 106 -1.05 -4.70 -17.31
N ILE A 107 -1.16 -3.51 -17.92
CA ILE A 107 -1.30 -3.33 -19.38
C ILE A 107 -0.11 -3.94 -20.11
N ALA A 108 1.11 -3.74 -19.61
CA ALA A 108 2.34 -4.28 -20.20
C ALA A 108 2.50 -5.80 -20.00
N GLY A 109 1.56 -6.46 -19.31
CA GLY A 109 1.64 -7.90 -19.05
C GLY A 109 2.65 -8.32 -17.99
N ARG A 110 3.11 -7.38 -17.17
CA ARG A 110 4.02 -7.65 -16.04
C ARG A 110 3.21 -8.04 -14.81
N GLY A 111 3.73 -8.97 -14.03
CA GLY A 111 3.04 -9.48 -12.83
C GLY A 111 3.19 -8.62 -11.57
N GLU A 112 3.84 -7.47 -11.66
CA GLU A 112 4.18 -6.62 -10.50
C GLU A 112 3.15 -5.49 -10.31
N PHE A 113 1.87 -5.82 -10.23
CA PHE A 113 0.79 -4.93 -9.83
C PHE A 113 0.16 -5.45 -8.54
N THR A 114 -0.44 -4.55 -7.75
CA THR A 114 -1.00 -4.91 -6.46
C THR A 114 -2.42 -4.39 -6.25
N VAL A 115 -3.16 -5.04 -5.36
CA VAL A 115 -4.38 -4.54 -4.76
C VAL A 115 -4.02 -4.08 -3.35
N ASN A 116 -4.23 -2.80 -3.04
CA ASN A 116 -3.86 -2.20 -1.78
C ASN A 116 -5.11 -1.80 -0.99
N LEU A 117 -5.24 -2.28 0.24
CA LEU A 117 -6.30 -1.89 1.16
C LEU A 117 -5.70 -1.54 2.52
N ALA A 118 -5.98 -0.34 2.99
CA ALA A 118 -5.59 0.11 4.33
C ALA A 118 -6.81 0.56 5.14
N LEU A 119 -6.75 0.33 6.46
CA LEU A 119 -7.57 1.04 7.44
C LEU A 119 -6.67 2.08 8.12
N VAL A 120 -6.99 3.33 7.92
CA VAL A 120 -6.35 4.45 8.60
C VAL A 120 -7.17 4.81 9.82
N SER A 121 -6.53 5.06 10.96
CA SER A 121 -7.17 5.53 12.19
C SER A 121 -6.37 6.70 12.75
N GLU A 122 -7.03 7.82 13.04
CA GLU A 122 -6.39 9.06 13.50
C GLU A 122 -5.23 9.54 12.60
N GLY A 123 -5.37 9.34 11.30
CA GLY A 123 -4.37 9.71 10.31
C GLY A 123 -3.16 8.78 10.22
N ILE A 124 -3.19 7.61 10.89
CA ILE A 124 -2.12 6.62 10.86
C ILE A 124 -2.66 5.30 10.28
N PRO A 125 -1.98 4.68 9.31
CA PRO A 125 -2.35 3.36 8.82
C PRO A 125 -2.21 2.30 9.92
N LEU A 126 -3.36 1.75 10.34
CA LEU A 126 -3.46 0.77 11.43
C LEU A 126 -3.44 -0.68 10.92
N LEU A 127 -4.11 -0.93 9.80
CA LEU A 127 -4.17 -2.24 9.14
C LEU A 127 -3.83 -2.06 7.67
N GLY A 128 -3.08 -2.99 7.11
CA GLY A 128 -2.78 -3.02 5.68
C GLY A 128 -2.85 -4.42 5.11
N ILE A 129 -3.33 -4.51 3.88
CA ILE A 129 -3.31 -5.71 3.05
C ILE A 129 -2.80 -5.31 1.67
N VAL A 130 -1.76 -5.97 1.22
CA VAL A 130 -1.17 -5.83 -0.12
C VAL A 130 -1.22 -7.20 -0.79
N SER A 131 -1.98 -7.31 -1.86
CA SER A 131 -2.03 -8.54 -2.68
C SER A 131 -1.35 -8.30 -4.02
N ALA A 132 -0.47 -9.20 -4.42
CA ALA A 132 0.13 -9.26 -5.74
C ALA A 132 -0.41 -10.53 -6.46
N PRO A 133 -1.60 -10.46 -7.05
CA PRO A 133 -2.36 -11.64 -7.50
C PRO A 133 -1.63 -12.40 -8.62
N ALA A 134 -0.91 -11.72 -9.50
CA ALA A 134 -0.21 -12.37 -10.60
C ALA A 134 1.00 -13.20 -10.16
N ILE A 135 1.58 -12.91 -8.99
CA ILE A 135 2.67 -13.71 -8.41
C ILE A 135 2.19 -14.59 -7.26
N GLY A 136 0.87 -14.61 -6.99
CA GLY A 136 0.25 -15.48 -6.00
C GLY A 136 0.66 -15.20 -4.56
N LEU A 137 0.91 -13.94 -4.19
CA LEU A 137 1.34 -13.54 -2.84
C LEU A 137 0.44 -12.45 -2.26
N LEU A 138 0.28 -12.51 -0.94
CA LEU A 138 -0.43 -11.51 -0.16
C LEU A 138 0.35 -11.25 1.14
N TRP A 139 0.49 -9.98 1.51
CA TRP A 139 1.04 -9.52 2.77
C TRP A 139 -0.01 -8.73 3.51
N ARG A 140 -0.06 -8.90 4.82
CA ARG A 140 -1.00 -8.16 5.65
C ARG A 140 -0.45 -7.96 7.06
N GLY A 141 -0.94 -6.95 7.74
CA GLY A 141 -0.51 -6.66 9.09
C GLY A 141 -1.46 -5.73 9.83
N VAL A 142 -1.44 -5.82 11.15
CA VAL A 142 -2.06 -4.86 12.05
C VAL A 142 -0.99 -4.32 12.97
N VAL A 143 -0.82 -3.02 13.01
CA VAL A 143 0.19 -2.35 13.83
C VAL A 143 0.02 -2.74 15.31
N GLY A 144 1.11 -3.19 15.94
CA GLY A 144 1.11 -3.69 17.30
C GLY A 144 0.59 -5.13 17.46
N ARG A 145 0.24 -5.83 16.35
CA ARG A 145 -0.21 -7.25 16.37
C ARG A 145 0.62 -8.16 15.48
N GLY A 146 1.51 -7.58 14.63
CA GLY A 146 2.38 -8.31 13.72
C GLY A 146 1.87 -8.34 12.28
N ALA A 147 2.69 -8.93 11.42
CA ALA A 147 2.45 -9.08 9.99
C ALA A 147 2.70 -10.52 9.54
N ASP A 148 2.00 -10.92 8.48
CA ASP A 148 2.20 -12.22 7.83
C ASP A 148 2.19 -12.10 6.30
N ARG A 149 2.83 -13.09 5.66
CA ARG A 149 2.74 -13.34 4.23
C ARG A 149 1.98 -14.64 4.00
N ARG A 150 1.20 -14.67 2.89
CA ARG A 150 0.48 -15.86 2.45
C ARG A 150 0.68 -16.10 0.96
N ALA A 151 0.74 -17.36 0.57
CA ALA A 151 0.54 -17.75 -0.83
C ALA A 151 -0.97 -17.78 -1.13
N ILE A 152 -1.36 -17.27 -2.31
CA ILE A 152 -2.74 -17.31 -2.81
C ILE A 152 -2.86 -18.56 -3.69
N LYS A 153 -3.88 -19.38 -3.44
CA LYS A 153 -4.24 -20.54 -4.27
C LYS A 153 -5.73 -20.52 -4.60
N GLY A 154 -6.04 -20.25 -5.85
CA GLY A 154 -7.44 -20.05 -6.28
C GLY A 154 -8.10 -18.95 -5.45
N ALA A 155 -9.32 -19.16 -5.03
CA ALA A 155 -10.12 -18.21 -4.24
C ALA A 155 -9.71 -18.11 -2.74
N GLY A 156 -8.58 -18.67 -2.33
CA GLY A 156 -8.14 -18.71 -0.94
C GLY A 156 -6.66 -18.41 -0.75
N ALA A 157 -6.26 -18.34 0.51
CA ALA A 157 -4.86 -18.17 0.89
C ALA A 157 -4.40 -19.33 1.79
N GLU A 158 -3.13 -19.72 1.65
CA GLU A 158 -2.50 -20.71 2.51
C GLU A 158 -2.34 -20.18 3.96
N ALA A 159 -1.84 -21.04 4.84
CA ALA A 159 -1.52 -20.68 6.22
C ALA A 159 -0.56 -19.48 6.29
N PRO A 160 -0.72 -18.58 7.28
CA PRO A 160 0.14 -17.42 7.43
C PRO A 160 1.57 -17.81 7.77
N THR A 161 2.52 -17.15 7.12
CA THR A 161 3.93 -17.16 7.50
C THR A 161 4.24 -15.82 8.14
N PRO A 162 4.54 -15.74 9.45
CA PRO A 162 4.92 -14.50 10.10
C PRO A 162 6.14 -13.87 9.41
N ILE A 163 6.12 -12.55 9.26
CA ILE A 163 7.23 -11.79 8.68
C ILE A 163 7.72 -10.73 9.65
N ARG A 164 9.00 -10.39 9.52
CA ARG A 164 9.66 -9.32 10.26
C ARG A 164 10.70 -8.64 9.39
N THR A 165 10.88 -7.35 9.61
CA THR A 165 11.99 -6.63 9.06
C THR A 165 13.32 -7.16 9.61
N ARG A 166 14.41 -6.85 8.94
CA ARG A 166 15.75 -7.21 9.43
C ARG A 166 16.47 -5.98 9.98
N PRO A 167 17.42 -6.18 10.92
CA PRO A 167 18.31 -5.12 11.39
C PRO A 167 19.12 -4.50 10.25
N LEU A 168 19.68 -3.32 10.49
CA LEU A 168 20.65 -2.68 9.60
C LEU A 168 21.71 -3.68 9.13
N PRO A 169 22.19 -3.55 7.90
CA PRO A 169 23.35 -4.33 7.45
C PRO A 169 24.53 -4.13 8.40
N ILE A 170 25.23 -5.21 8.67
CA ILE A 170 26.50 -5.14 9.42
C ILE A 170 27.41 -4.13 8.72
N ARG A 171 28.11 -3.31 9.50
CA ARG A 171 29.03 -2.29 8.97
C ARG A 171 29.96 -2.88 7.89
N GLY A 172 29.90 -2.28 6.70
CA GLY A 172 30.66 -2.75 5.53
C GLY A 172 29.90 -3.67 4.58
N LEU A 173 28.69 -4.15 4.95
CA LEU A 173 27.81 -4.84 4.00
C LEU A 173 26.95 -3.83 3.22
N PRO A 174 26.62 -4.14 1.95
CA PRO A 174 25.80 -3.25 1.13
C PRO A 174 24.36 -3.23 1.62
N TRP A 175 23.71 -2.06 1.53
CA TRP A 175 22.27 -1.92 1.68
C TRP A 175 21.54 -2.48 0.48
N ASN A 176 20.40 -3.14 0.71
CA ASN A 176 19.47 -3.53 -0.34
C ASN A 176 18.32 -2.52 -0.39
N ALA A 177 18.32 -1.68 -1.42
CA ALA A 177 17.27 -0.69 -1.63
C ALA A 177 16.23 -1.24 -2.62
N ALA A 178 14.97 -1.36 -2.18
CA ALA A 178 13.86 -1.57 -3.08
C ALA A 178 13.61 -0.25 -3.84
N VAL A 179 13.55 -0.30 -5.17
CA VAL A 179 13.39 0.89 -6.01
C VAL A 179 12.30 0.68 -7.05
N SER A 180 11.66 1.76 -7.47
CA SER A 180 10.68 1.72 -8.53
C SER A 180 11.34 1.36 -9.86
N ARG A 181 10.71 0.46 -10.61
CA ARG A 181 11.13 0.12 -11.98
C ARG A 181 10.79 1.24 -12.96
N SER A 182 9.66 1.90 -12.76
CA SER A 182 9.04 2.82 -13.73
C SER A 182 9.17 4.29 -13.34
N HIS A 183 9.49 4.59 -12.08
CA HIS A 183 9.52 5.95 -11.54
C HIS A 183 10.84 6.19 -10.79
N GLY A 184 11.92 6.36 -11.56
CA GLY A 184 13.19 6.85 -11.02
C GLY A 184 13.18 8.37 -10.89
N ASP A 185 13.77 8.90 -9.81
CA ASP A 185 13.96 10.33 -9.63
C ASP A 185 15.37 10.63 -9.11
N PRO A 186 15.95 11.80 -9.45
CA PRO A 186 17.33 12.15 -9.09
C PRO A 186 17.56 12.20 -7.57
N ALA A 187 16.57 12.62 -6.79
CA ALA A 187 16.73 12.75 -5.33
C ALA A 187 16.80 11.36 -4.68
N THR A 188 15.95 10.41 -5.10
CA THR A 188 16.02 9.01 -4.67
C THR A 188 17.36 8.38 -5.06
N GLU A 189 17.84 8.61 -6.29
CA GLU A 189 19.14 8.08 -6.72
C GLU A 189 20.31 8.66 -5.90
N ALA A 190 20.32 9.96 -5.63
CA ALA A 190 21.31 10.59 -4.76
C ALA A 190 21.29 10.04 -3.34
N PHE A 191 20.08 9.82 -2.79
CA PHE A 191 19.91 9.21 -1.47
C PHE A 191 20.50 7.78 -1.41
N ILE A 192 20.27 6.96 -2.45
CA ILE A 192 20.85 5.60 -2.51
C ILE A 192 22.36 5.66 -2.70
N ALA A 193 22.86 6.56 -3.54
CA ALA A 193 24.28 6.74 -3.80
C ALA A 193 25.08 7.17 -2.55
N SER A 194 24.42 7.85 -1.60
CA SER A 194 25.04 8.19 -0.30
C SER A 194 25.32 6.97 0.61
N ARG A 195 24.87 5.77 0.20
CA ARG A 195 25.11 4.50 0.87
C ARG A 195 26.02 3.63 0.03
N PRO A 196 27.36 3.64 0.29
CA PRO A 196 28.32 2.96 -0.56
C PRO A 196 28.02 1.47 -0.74
N GLY A 197 28.06 1.01 -1.98
CA GLY A 197 27.79 -0.38 -2.34
C GLY A 197 26.32 -0.80 -2.31
N ALA A 198 25.38 0.14 -2.15
CA ALA A 198 23.94 -0.20 -2.13
C ALA A 198 23.49 -0.93 -3.39
N VAL A 199 22.81 -2.05 -3.19
CA VAL A 199 22.25 -2.89 -4.26
C VAL A 199 20.79 -2.48 -4.51
N ARG A 200 20.46 -2.21 -5.77
CA ARG A 200 19.08 -1.85 -6.17
C ARG A 200 18.29 -3.10 -6.52
N LYS A 201 17.17 -3.30 -5.86
CA LYS A 201 16.16 -4.31 -6.19
C LYS A 201 15.00 -3.60 -6.90
N MET A 202 14.94 -3.73 -8.22
CA MET A 202 13.91 -3.09 -9.03
C MET A 202 12.60 -3.89 -8.96
N LEU A 203 11.56 -3.26 -8.41
CA LEU A 203 10.24 -3.87 -8.16
C LEU A 203 9.12 -2.91 -8.56
N GLY A 204 7.94 -3.46 -8.87
CA GLY A 204 6.71 -2.69 -9.13
C GLY A 204 5.89 -2.46 -7.86
N SER A 205 5.00 -1.46 -7.91
CA SER A 205 3.89 -1.23 -6.99
C SER A 205 4.24 -1.31 -5.49
N ALA A 206 3.27 -1.60 -4.63
CA ALA A 206 3.46 -1.73 -3.18
C ALA A 206 4.27 -2.96 -2.75
N VAL A 207 4.64 -3.88 -3.66
CA VAL A 207 5.54 -5.01 -3.37
C VAL A 207 6.85 -4.54 -2.73
N LYS A 208 7.33 -3.34 -3.04
CA LYS A 208 8.54 -2.74 -2.46
C LYS A 208 8.46 -2.65 -0.93
N PHE A 209 7.33 -2.22 -0.37
CA PHE A 209 7.10 -2.23 1.08
C PHE A 209 7.14 -3.65 1.65
N CYS A 210 6.51 -4.58 0.95
CA CYS A 210 6.43 -5.98 1.38
C CYS A 210 7.82 -6.64 1.45
N ARG A 211 8.71 -6.33 0.50
CA ARG A 211 10.09 -6.82 0.51
C ARG A 211 10.92 -6.25 1.67
N VAL A 212 10.66 -5.01 2.07
CA VAL A 212 11.26 -4.46 3.29
C VAL A 212 10.66 -5.12 4.53
N ALA A 213 9.33 -5.31 4.58
CA ALA A 213 8.61 -5.91 5.70
C ALA A 213 9.03 -7.37 5.99
N GLU A 214 9.38 -8.16 4.96
CA GLU A 214 9.84 -9.53 5.12
C GLU A 214 11.38 -9.67 5.25
N GLY A 215 12.11 -8.54 5.31
CA GLY A 215 13.56 -8.51 5.48
C GLY A 215 14.36 -8.84 4.21
N ASP A 216 13.72 -8.86 3.03
CA ASP A 216 14.41 -9.07 1.75
C ASP A 216 15.09 -7.80 1.23
N ALA A 217 14.61 -6.62 1.60
CA ALA A 217 15.26 -5.34 1.39
C ALA A 217 15.43 -4.60 2.75
N ASP A 218 16.32 -3.60 2.78
CA ASP A 218 16.59 -2.79 3.97
C ASP A 218 15.81 -1.50 3.98
N ILE A 219 15.63 -0.90 2.81
CA ILE A 219 14.94 0.39 2.63
C ILE A 219 14.16 0.43 1.32
N TYR A 220 13.12 1.28 1.31
CA TYR A 220 12.47 1.72 0.10
C TYR A 220 12.32 3.26 0.14
N PRO A 221 13.25 4.01 -0.47
CA PRO A 221 13.15 5.45 -0.62
C PRO A 221 12.33 5.80 -1.86
N ARG A 222 11.47 6.81 -1.75
CA ARG A 222 10.82 7.52 -2.84
C ARG A 222 10.75 9.00 -2.49
N LEU A 223 11.65 9.79 -3.09
CA LEU A 223 11.77 11.23 -2.86
C LEU A 223 11.09 12.03 -3.97
N SER A 224 10.02 11.46 -4.51
CA SER A 224 9.11 12.06 -5.47
C SER A 224 7.66 11.84 -5.06
N PRO A 225 6.73 12.71 -5.49
CA PRO A 225 5.34 12.63 -5.09
C PRO A 225 4.66 11.30 -5.45
N THR A 226 3.72 10.89 -4.62
CA THR A 226 2.84 9.73 -4.80
C THR A 226 1.54 9.95 -4.06
N CYS A 227 0.50 9.17 -4.35
CA CYS A 227 -0.77 9.28 -3.65
C CYS A 227 -0.78 8.48 -2.34
N GLU A 228 -1.66 8.88 -1.41
CA GLU A 228 -1.79 8.22 -0.10
C GLU A 228 -2.16 6.74 -0.25
N TRP A 229 -3.02 6.38 -1.22
CA TRP A 229 -3.46 5.00 -1.47
C TRP A 229 -2.36 4.08 -2.01
N ASP A 230 -1.32 4.61 -2.67
CA ASP A 230 -0.16 3.85 -3.13
C ASP A 230 0.67 3.29 -1.96
N ILE A 231 0.62 3.97 -0.81
CA ILE A 231 1.56 3.71 0.29
C ILE A 231 0.89 3.24 1.60
N ALA A 232 -0.36 3.59 1.88
CA ALA A 232 -0.98 3.35 3.17
C ALA A 232 -0.99 1.86 3.57
N ALA A 233 -1.36 0.97 2.66
CA ALA A 233 -1.39 -0.47 2.93
C ALA A 233 0.00 -1.03 3.20
N GLY A 234 0.97 -0.70 2.36
CA GLY A 234 2.37 -1.09 2.53
C GLY A 234 2.99 -0.51 3.80
N HIS A 235 2.65 0.74 4.14
CA HIS A 235 3.06 1.40 5.39
C HIS A 235 2.60 0.60 6.62
N ALA A 236 1.31 0.23 6.68
CA ALA A 236 0.78 -0.56 7.80
C ALA A 236 1.44 -1.94 7.91
N VAL A 237 1.62 -2.65 6.78
CA VAL A 237 2.29 -3.95 6.74
C VAL A 237 3.73 -3.85 7.25
N LEU A 238 4.49 -2.87 6.76
CA LEU A 238 5.88 -2.65 7.18
C LEU A 238 5.97 -2.30 8.66
N THR A 239 5.13 -1.39 9.13
CA THR A 239 5.12 -0.98 10.55
C THR A 239 4.72 -2.16 11.45
N ALA A 240 3.75 -2.98 11.05
CA ALA A 240 3.37 -4.19 11.76
C ALA A 240 4.49 -5.24 11.79
N ALA A 241 5.39 -5.26 10.79
CA ALA A 241 6.56 -6.13 10.73
C ALA A 241 7.77 -5.60 11.53
N GLY A 242 7.68 -4.39 12.11
CA GLY A 242 8.75 -3.78 12.93
C GLY A 242 9.53 -2.66 12.27
N GLY A 243 9.20 -2.31 11.03
CA GLY A 243 9.79 -1.17 10.32
C GLY A 243 9.10 0.16 10.61
N ARG A 244 9.47 1.19 9.87
CA ARG A 244 8.88 2.54 9.96
C ARG A 244 8.88 3.24 8.61
N VAL A 245 7.90 4.13 8.41
CA VAL A 245 7.84 5.02 7.23
C VAL A 245 7.85 6.46 7.70
N THR A 246 8.76 7.26 7.14
CA THR A 246 8.94 8.67 7.49
C THR A 246 9.14 9.51 6.23
N ASP A 247 9.07 10.82 6.36
CA ASP A 247 9.64 11.71 5.35
C ASP A 247 11.19 11.66 5.40
N SER A 248 11.85 12.42 4.54
CA SER A 248 13.32 12.50 4.47
C SER A 248 13.98 13.11 5.73
N LYS A 249 13.21 13.74 6.59
CA LYS A 249 13.65 14.36 7.85
C LYS A 249 13.35 13.49 9.08
N GLY A 250 12.80 12.30 8.88
CA GLY A 250 12.42 11.40 9.97
C GLY A 250 11.06 11.68 10.60
N ALA A 251 10.27 12.64 10.05
CA ALA A 251 8.94 12.94 10.56
C ALA A 251 7.89 11.91 10.11
N GLU A 252 6.89 11.68 10.95
CA GLU A 252 5.79 10.77 10.67
C GLU A 252 4.89 11.29 9.55
N ILE A 253 4.49 10.38 8.65
CA ILE A 253 3.56 10.70 7.57
C ILE A 253 2.14 10.54 8.06
N ARG A 254 1.32 11.57 7.87
CA ARG A 254 -0.10 11.59 8.21
C ARG A 254 -0.97 11.48 6.97
N PHE A 255 -2.02 10.68 7.06
CA PHE A 255 -2.98 10.37 6.00
C PHE A 255 -4.32 11.07 6.22
N GLY A 256 -5.07 11.29 5.14
CA GLY A 256 -6.39 11.92 5.21
C GLY A 256 -6.35 13.40 5.61
N GLN A 257 -5.21 14.06 5.49
CA GLN A 257 -5.07 15.49 5.75
C GLN A 257 -5.64 16.31 4.60
N ALA A 258 -5.91 17.60 4.84
CA ALA A 258 -6.35 18.54 3.79
C ALA A 258 -5.20 18.85 2.81
N ARG A 259 -4.79 17.85 2.05
CA ARG A 259 -3.82 18.00 0.96
C ARG A 259 -4.54 17.89 -0.38
N PRO A 260 -4.19 18.72 -1.37
CA PRO A 260 -4.69 18.52 -2.73
C PRO A 260 -4.37 17.11 -3.23
N ASP A 261 -5.35 16.46 -3.85
CA ASP A 261 -5.20 15.17 -4.56
C ASP A 261 -4.56 14.04 -3.72
N PHE A 262 -4.66 14.09 -2.38
CA PHE A 262 -4.08 13.08 -1.47
C PHE A 262 -2.58 12.84 -1.67
N ILE A 263 -1.82 13.86 -2.07
CA ILE A 263 -0.39 13.73 -2.39
C ILE A 263 0.47 13.65 -1.12
N ILE A 264 1.32 12.64 -1.08
CA ILE A 264 2.48 12.54 -0.18
C ILE A 264 3.71 13.00 -0.99
N PRO A 265 4.41 14.06 -0.56
CA PRO A 265 5.54 14.62 -1.32
C PRO A 265 6.71 13.64 -1.50
N GLU A 266 7.03 12.90 -0.44
CA GLU A 266 8.16 11.98 -0.37
C GLU A 266 8.02 11.04 0.81
N PHE A 267 8.72 9.90 0.78
CA PHE A 267 8.83 9.02 1.93
C PHE A 267 10.08 8.13 1.87
N ILE A 268 10.46 7.59 3.02
CA ILE A 268 11.44 6.51 3.14
C ILE A 268 10.86 5.44 4.05
N ALA A 269 10.77 4.22 3.51
CA ALA A 269 10.38 3.04 4.26
C ALA A 269 11.66 2.34 4.79
N TRP A 270 11.77 2.24 6.10
CA TRP A 270 12.93 1.72 6.82
C TRP A 270 12.63 0.34 7.38
N GLY A 271 13.47 -0.66 7.06
CA GLY A 271 13.40 -1.97 7.72
C GLY A 271 13.82 -1.89 9.17
N ASP A 272 14.89 -1.14 9.47
CA ASP A 272 15.34 -0.90 10.83
C ASP A 272 15.09 0.57 11.24
N PRO A 273 14.19 0.83 12.22
CA PRO A 273 13.92 2.19 12.69
C PRO A 273 15.13 2.93 13.27
N THR A 274 16.19 2.22 13.70
CA THR A 274 17.41 2.86 14.20
C THR A 274 18.24 3.54 13.11
N ALA A 275 17.89 3.30 11.83
CA ALA A 275 18.49 3.94 10.66
C ALA A 275 17.96 5.35 10.37
N ILE A 276 16.87 5.74 11.02
CA ILE A 276 16.22 7.05 10.82
C ILE A 276 17.13 8.14 11.37
N PRO A 277 17.40 9.22 10.58
CA PRO A 277 18.27 10.32 11.00
C PRO A 277 17.85 11.00 12.29
#